data_9655e1502223d567d876d76c5844c261
#
_entry.id   9655e1502223d567d876d76c5844c261
#
_cell.length_a   1.000
_cell.length_b   1.000
_cell.length_c   1.000
_cell.angle_alpha   90.00
_cell.angle_beta   90.00
_cell.angle_gamma   90.00
#
_symmetry.space_group_name_H-M   'P 1'
#
loop_
_entity.id
_entity.type
_entity.pdbx_description
1 polymer ?
#
loop_
_entity_poly.entity_id
_entity_poly.type
_entity_poly.pdbx_seq_one_letter_code
_entity_poly.pdbx_strand_id
1 'polypeptide(L)'
;VNKYKNDYLYKQIKNYMPKSTSSSNSIMALIYNATAWANIADNASASPLANISIALMTASGAPGDTMATNIATYTNYVGQTVARTTGGWTAPSGGAVSNVAAITFPQCGVTGNTITSAKTGVGLGAVAVLHYGDLNAPITVSNLIQPVFAIGAVTITES
;
A
#
# COMPACT_ATOMS: atom_id res chain seq x y z
N VAL A 1 14.81 -9.80 -40.86
CA VAL A 1 13.73 -10.39 -40.09
C VAL A 1 13.87 -9.96 -38.63
N ASN A 2 12.88 -9.26 -38.15
CA ASN A 2 12.84 -8.39 -37.01
C ASN A 2 12.91 -9.15 -35.65
N LYS A 3 14.10 -9.22 -35.05
CA LYS A 3 14.35 -9.86 -33.74
C LYS A 3 14.07 -8.93 -32.53
N TYR A 4 13.61 -7.70 -32.76
CA TYR A 4 13.44 -6.67 -31.72
C TYR A 4 11.98 -6.37 -31.33
N LYS A 5 11.01 -7.16 -31.80
CA LYS A 5 9.59 -6.92 -31.50
C LYS A 5 9.05 -7.69 -30.31
N ASN A 6 9.81 -8.60 -29.69
CA ASN A 6 9.32 -9.42 -28.59
C ASN A 6 9.75 -8.96 -27.18
N ASP A 7 10.66 -7.99 -27.06
CA ASP A 7 11.14 -7.56 -25.75
C ASP A 7 10.23 -6.54 -25.03
N TYR A 8 9.29 -5.93 -25.75
CA TYR A 8 8.40 -4.93 -25.15
C TYR A 8 7.11 -5.51 -24.51
N LEU A 9 6.78 -6.76 -24.74
CA LEU A 9 5.56 -7.38 -24.22
C LEU A 9 5.75 -8.11 -22.88
N TYR A 10 6.98 -8.29 -22.38
CA TYR A 10 7.27 -8.98 -21.12
C TYR A 10 7.64 -8.06 -19.95
N LYS A 11 7.65 -6.74 -20.14
CA LYS A 11 7.79 -5.76 -19.04
C LYS A 11 6.46 -5.16 -18.60
N GLN A 12 5.40 -5.93 -18.57
CA GLN A 12 4.35 -5.67 -17.61
C GLN A 12 4.87 -6.18 -16.26
N ILE A 13 5.54 -5.30 -15.53
CA ILE A 13 5.83 -5.52 -14.13
C ILE A 13 4.46 -5.68 -13.49
N LYS A 14 4.13 -6.91 -13.10
CA LYS A 14 3.02 -7.14 -12.18
C LYS A 14 3.33 -6.27 -10.98
N ASN A 15 2.51 -5.26 -10.73
CA ASN A 15 2.52 -4.50 -9.48
C ASN A 15 2.07 -5.44 -8.37
N TYR A 16 2.98 -6.31 -7.97
CA TYR A 16 2.78 -7.26 -6.91
C TYR A 16 3.18 -6.56 -5.62
N MET A 17 2.21 -6.34 -4.73
CA MET A 17 2.48 -5.91 -3.37
C MET A 17 2.58 -7.16 -2.49
N PRO A 18 3.80 -7.63 -2.17
CA PRO A 18 3.96 -8.80 -1.32
C PRO A 18 3.46 -8.52 0.10
N LYS A 19 3.04 -9.58 0.78
CA LYS A 19 2.71 -9.50 2.20
C LYS A 19 3.97 -9.23 3.02
N SER A 20 3.82 -8.44 4.10
CA SER A 20 4.86 -8.33 5.12
C SER A 20 4.97 -9.65 5.91
N THR A 21 6.12 -9.89 6.53
CA THR A 21 6.30 -11.02 7.46
C THR A 21 5.28 -10.97 8.60
N SER A 22 4.99 -9.78 9.12
CA SER A 22 3.98 -9.58 10.17
C SER A 22 2.59 -10.02 9.70
N SER A 23 2.19 -9.62 8.49
CA SER A 23 0.91 -9.99 7.89
C SER A 23 0.79 -11.52 7.71
N SER A 24 1.83 -12.14 7.16
CA SER A 24 1.89 -13.60 6.98
C SER A 24 1.80 -14.35 8.31
N ASN A 25 2.54 -13.90 9.32
CA ASN A 25 2.49 -14.50 10.65
C ASN A 25 1.11 -14.37 11.30
N SER A 26 0.45 -13.22 11.14
CA SER A 26 -0.88 -12.99 11.69
C SER A 26 -1.94 -13.85 11.01
N ILE A 27 -1.85 -14.07 9.70
CA ILE A 27 -2.72 -15.01 8.97
C ILE A 27 -2.50 -16.44 9.49
N MET A 28 -1.25 -16.88 9.65
CA MET A 28 -0.92 -18.21 10.17
C MET A 28 -1.40 -18.39 11.62
N ALA A 29 -1.21 -17.37 12.46
CA ALA A 29 -1.69 -17.39 13.84
C ALA A 29 -3.22 -17.44 13.91
N LEU A 30 -3.94 -16.72 13.05
CA LEU A 30 -5.39 -16.78 12.96
C LEU A 30 -5.89 -18.16 12.57
N ILE A 31 -5.26 -18.80 11.58
CA ILE A 31 -5.69 -20.09 11.04
C ILE A 31 -5.32 -21.26 11.97
N TYR A 32 -4.07 -21.32 12.44
CA TYR A 32 -3.53 -22.49 13.13
C TYR A 32 -3.49 -22.39 14.65
N ASN A 33 -3.49 -21.19 15.19
CA ASN A 33 -3.40 -20.95 16.64
C ASN A 33 -4.66 -20.31 17.22
N ALA A 34 -5.70 -20.09 16.40
CA ALA A 34 -6.93 -19.37 16.79
C ALA A 34 -6.66 -18.01 17.45
N THR A 35 -5.51 -17.38 17.11
CA THR A 35 -5.13 -16.05 17.63
C THR A 35 -5.76 -14.98 16.76
N ALA A 36 -6.53 -14.08 17.35
CA ALA A 36 -7.16 -12.97 16.64
C ALA A 36 -6.10 -12.05 16.02
N TRP A 37 -6.34 -11.60 14.78
CA TRP A 37 -5.53 -10.56 14.15
C TRP A 37 -6.10 -9.21 14.50
N ALA A 38 -5.52 -8.57 15.51
CA ALA A 38 -5.99 -7.30 16.06
C ALA A 38 -6.27 -6.24 14.97
N ASN A 39 -7.39 -5.57 15.07
CA ASN A 39 -7.90 -4.55 14.14
C ASN A 39 -8.26 -5.05 12.73
N ILE A 40 -7.98 -6.29 12.37
CA ILE A 40 -8.27 -6.86 11.04
C ILE A 40 -9.29 -8.00 11.15
N ALA A 41 -9.02 -8.99 12.00
CA ALA A 41 -9.85 -10.14 12.21
C ALA A 41 -9.91 -10.44 13.72
N ASP A 42 -10.57 -9.55 14.45
CA ASP A 42 -10.81 -9.72 15.88
C ASP A 42 -11.98 -10.66 16.09
N ASN A 43 -11.79 -11.67 16.91
CA ASN A 43 -12.87 -12.50 17.44
C ASN A 43 -13.53 -11.82 18.66
N ALA A 44 -13.11 -10.62 19.02
CA ALA A 44 -13.68 -9.83 20.11
C ALA A 44 -14.89 -9.04 19.63
N SER A 45 -15.75 -8.63 20.57
CA SER A 45 -16.89 -7.75 20.32
C SER A 45 -16.50 -6.32 19.93
N ALA A 46 -15.21 -5.96 20.00
CA ALA A 46 -14.69 -4.69 19.54
C ALA A 46 -14.77 -4.59 18.00
N SER A 47 -15.20 -3.44 17.50
CA SER A 47 -15.26 -3.21 16.06
C SER A 47 -13.87 -3.36 15.41
N PRO A 48 -13.76 -4.10 14.31
CA PRO A 48 -12.53 -4.15 13.55
C PRO A 48 -12.18 -2.77 12.98
N LEU A 49 -10.92 -2.59 12.57
CA LEU A 49 -10.43 -1.35 11.98
C LEU A 49 -11.32 -0.91 10.80
N ALA A 50 -11.84 0.33 10.85
CA ALA A 50 -12.74 0.86 9.82
C ALA A 50 -12.02 1.28 8.52
N ASN A 51 -10.72 1.59 8.60
CA ASN A 51 -9.93 2.11 7.49
C ASN A 51 -8.60 1.37 7.35
N ILE A 52 -8.12 1.23 6.12
CA ILE A 52 -6.74 0.85 5.79
C ILE A 52 -5.94 2.13 5.57
N SER A 53 -4.79 2.23 6.22
CA SER A 53 -3.86 3.34 6.05
C SER A 53 -2.95 3.11 4.85
N ILE A 54 -2.64 4.18 4.10
CA ILE A 54 -1.72 4.17 2.96
C ILE A 54 -0.64 5.22 3.20
N ALA A 55 0.62 4.82 3.01
CA ALA A 55 1.77 5.69 3.11
C ALA A 55 2.63 5.63 1.85
N LEU A 56 3.19 6.78 1.46
CA LEU A 56 4.23 6.90 0.44
C LEU A 56 5.60 6.65 1.07
N MET A 57 6.50 6.04 0.31
CA MET A 57 7.84 5.68 0.77
C MET A 57 8.93 6.24 -0.14
N THR A 58 10.08 6.53 0.44
CA THR A 58 11.28 7.01 -0.25
C THR A 58 12.26 5.90 -0.63
N ALA A 59 11.96 4.67 -0.23
CA ALA A 59 12.72 3.47 -0.59
C ALA A 59 11.76 2.27 -0.71
N SER A 60 12.18 1.22 -1.41
CA SER A 60 11.43 -0.04 -1.50
C SER A 60 11.16 -0.64 -0.11
N GLY A 61 10.00 -1.27 0.04
CA GLY A 61 9.62 -1.91 1.30
C GLY A 61 10.37 -3.22 1.55
N ALA A 62 10.44 -3.61 2.81
CA ALA A 62 11.03 -4.87 3.26
C ALA A 62 10.09 -5.60 4.24
N PRO A 63 10.19 -6.95 4.34
CA PRO A 63 9.28 -7.76 5.17
C PRO A 63 9.20 -7.38 6.65
N GLY A 64 10.26 -6.78 7.19
CA GLY A 64 10.33 -6.35 8.60
C GLY A 64 9.92 -4.90 8.85
N ASP A 65 9.50 -4.16 7.82
CA ASP A 65 9.14 -2.76 7.96
C ASP A 65 7.88 -2.54 8.79
N THR A 66 7.83 -1.38 9.43
CA THR A 66 6.61 -0.81 10.01
C THR A 66 6.04 0.27 9.09
N MET A 67 4.84 0.76 9.38
CA MET A 67 4.25 1.87 8.63
C MET A 67 5.04 3.18 8.80
N ALA A 68 5.96 3.30 9.76
CA ALA A 68 6.85 4.45 9.94
C ALA A 68 8.19 4.32 9.19
N THR A 69 8.56 3.13 8.68
CA THR A 69 9.85 2.91 8.00
C THR A 69 9.87 3.57 6.63
N ASN A 70 10.91 4.34 6.30
CA ASN A 70 11.11 5.00 5.00
C ASN A 70 9.91 5.82 4.49
N ILE A 71 9.09 6.31 5.40
CA ILE A 71 7.91 7.13 5.05
C ILE A 71 8.35 8.45 4.40
N ALA A 72 7.55 8.96 3.48
CA ALA A 72 7.75 10.27 2.87
C ALA A 72 7.73 11.37 3.94
N THR A 73 8.58 12.39 3.77
CA THR A 73 8.78 13.49 4.72
C THR A 73 8.72 14.87 4.03
N TYR A 74 8.17 14.95 2.81
CA TYR A 74 8.00 16.25 2.17
C TYR A 74 7.10 17.17 3.02
N THR A 75 7.30 18.48 2.88
CA THR A 75 6.53 19.47 3.66
C THR A 75 5.03 19.28 3.46
N ASN A 76 4.29 19.17 4.55
CA ASN A 76 2.85 18.87 4.64
C ASN A 76 2.48 17.40 4.39
N TYR A 77 3.44 16.48 4.27
CA TYR A 77 3.10 15.08 4.10
C TYR A 77 2.25 14.53 5.24
N VAL A 78 1.16 13.89 4.89
CA VAL A 78 0.33 13.05 5.79
C VAL A 78 -0.12 11.82 5.00
N GLY A 79 0.08 10.64 5.56
CA GLY A 79 -0.46 9.41 4.99
C GLY A 79 -1.99 9.47 4.92
N GLN A 80 -2.58 8.69 4.04
CA GLN A 80 -4.02 8.69 3.80
C GLN A 80 -4.69 7.43 4.36
N THR A 81 -6.01 7.44 4.46
CA THR A 81 -6.80 6.28 4.85
C THR A 81 -7.90 6.02 3.83
N VAL A 82 -8.18 4.75 3.59
CA VAL A 82 -9.26 4.30 2.70
C VAL A 82 -10.19 3.40 3.49
N ALA A 83 -11.50 3.64 3.37
CA ALA A 83 -12.51 2.85 4.07
C ALA A 83 -12.37 1.35 3.73
N ARG A 84 -12.40 0.50 4.76
CA ARG A 84 -12.30 -0.97 4.64
C ARG A 84 -13.66 -1.57 4.26
N THR A 85 -14.19 -1.11 3.13
CA THR A 85 -15.48 -1.49 2.57
C THR A 85 -15.39 -1.55 1.05
N THR A 86 -16.44 -2.06 0.39
CA THR A 86 -16.55 -2.00 -1.09
C THR A 86 -16.70 -0.57 -1.63
N GLY A 87 -16.94 0.42 -0.78
CA GLY A 87 -16.87 1.85 -1.13
C GLY A 87 -15.44 2.41 -1.17
N GLY A 88 -14.47 1.75 -0.53
CA GLY A 88 -13.05 2.10 -0.59
C GLY A 88 -12.24 1.22 -1.54
N TRP A 89 -12.57 -0.07 -1.60
CA TRP A 89 -11.88 -1.09 -2.38
C TRP A 89 -12.87 -1.87 -3.24
N THR A 90 -12.47 -2.30 -4.42
CA THR A 90 -13.29 -3.20 -5.24
C THR A 90 -13.62 -4.49 -4.47
N ALA A 91 -14.72 -5.14 -4.82
CA ALA A 91 -14.93 -6.52 -4.39
C ALA A 91 -13.74 -7.39 -4.86
N PRO A 92 -13.22 -8.32 -4.01
CA PRO A 92 -12.14 -9.20 -4.41
C PRO A 92 -12.50 -10.01 -5.66
N SER A 93 -11.61 -10.01 -6.65
CA SER A 93 -11.75 -10.80 -7.86
C SER A 93 -10.38 -11.29 -8.32
N GLY A 94 -10.24 -12.60 -8.57
CA GLY A 94 -8.96 -13.20 -8.95
C GLY A 94 -7.84 -13.00 -7.90
N GLY A 95 -8.19 -12.91 -6.61
CA GLY A 95 -7.23 -12.64 -5.54
C GLY A 95 -6.75 -11.19 -5.45
N ALA A 96 -7.41 -10.25 -6.12
CA ALA A 96 -7.00 -8.86 -6.15
C ALA A 96 -8.12 -7.89 -5.72
N VAL A 97 -7.72 -6.74 -5.16
CA VAL A 97 -8.56 -5.58 -4.89
C VAL A 97 -7.85 -4.32 -5.37
N SER A 98 -8.63 -3.28 -5.73
CA SER A 98 -8.09 -1.97 -6.10
C SER A 98 -8.90 -0.83 -5.46
N ASN A 99 -8.29 0.35 -5.32
CA ASN A 99 -9.00 1.53 -4.82
C ASN A 99 -10.10 1.98 -5.79
N VAL A 100 -11.30 2.28 -5.26
CA VAL A 100 -12.47 2.71 -6.06
C VAL A 100 -12.58 4.23 -6.21
N ALA A 101 -11.83 5.00 -5.43
CA ALA A 101 -11.73 6.45 -5.53
C ALA A 101 -10.26 6.88 -5.61
N ALA A 102 -9.99 8.08 -6.12
CA ALA A 102 -8.64 8.64 -6.09
C ALA A 102 -8.16 8.82 -4.65
N ILE A 103 -6.89 8.50 -4.39
CA ILE A 103 -6.25 8.69 -3.09
C ILE A 103 -5.31 9.88 -3.21
N THR A 104 -5.71 11.00 -2.62
CA THR A 104 -5.03 12.28 -2.76
C THR A 104 -4.25 12.61 -1.50
N PHE A 105 -2.94 12.76 -1.63
CA PHE A 105 -2.06 13.20 -0.54
C PHE A 105 -1.99 14.71 -0.47
N PRO A 106 -1.61 15.29 0.68
CA PRO A 106 -1.42 16.73 0.78
C PRO A 106 -0.42 17.27 -0.26
N GLN A 107 -0.68 18.49 -0.73
CA GLN A 107 0.24 19.19 -1.62
C GLN A 107 1.55 19.48 -0.89
N CYS A 108 2.67 19.25 -1.57
CA CYS A 108 3.99 19.56 -1.05
C CYS A 108 4.18 21.07 -0.87
N GLY A 109 4.68 21.47 0.30
CA GLY A 109 5.14 22.84 0.56
C GLY A 109 6.53 23.08 -0.04
N VAL A 110 7.48 23.48 0.81
CA VAL A 110 8.83 23.94 0.34
C VAL A 110 9.76 22.76 0.03
N THR A 111 9.83 21.75 0.91
CA THR A 111 10.81 20.66 0.80
C THR A 111 10.13 19.41 0.28
N GLY A 112 10.66 18.86 -0.80
CA GLY A 112 10.14 17.67 -1.48
C GLY A 112 10.87 16.37 -1.13
N ASN A 113 10.35 15.26 -1.69
CA ASN A 113 10.97 13.94 -1.69
C ASN A 113 10.86 13.29 -3.06
N THR A 114 11.70 12.30 -3.32
CA THR A 114 11.45 11.31 -4.37
C THR A 114 10.72 10.13 -3.74
N ILE A 115 9.55 9.79 -4.29
CA ILE A 115 8.71 8.67 -3.85
C ILE A 115 8.96 7.50 -4.80
N THR A 116 9.33 6.35 -4.24
CA THR A 116 9.67 5.14 -5.03
C THR A 116 8.68 4.02 -4.83
N SER A 117 7.95 4.02 -3.71
CA SER A 117 7.05 2.92 -3.33
C SER A 117 5.91 3.42 -2.44
N ALA A 118 4.96 2.52 -2.18
CA ALA A 118 3.86 2.76 -1.25
C ALA A 118 3.61 1.50 -0.41
N LYS A 119 2.91 1.67 0.70
CA LYS A 119 2.51 0.58 1.59
C LYS A 119 1.14 0.81 2.20
N THR A 120 0.50 -0.28 2.57
CA THR A 120 -0.76 -0.29 3.32
C THR A 120 -0.55 -0.89 4.70
N GLY A 121 -1.35 -0.50 5.67
CA GLY A 121 -1.23 -1.00 7.03
C GLY A 121 -2.41 -0.64 7.92
N VAL A 122 -2.29 -1.02 9.19
CA VAL A 122 -3.35 -0.86 10.21
C VAL A 122 -3.33 0.51 10.91
N GLY A 123 -2.46 1.42 10.49
CA GLY A 123 -2.28 2.76 11.05
C GLY A 123 -1.11 3.46 10.37
N LEU A 124 -0.72 4.65 10.83
CA LEU A 124 0.36 5.45 10.22
C LEU A 124 1.65 5.51 11.09
N GLY A 125 1.64 4.93 12.29
CA GLY A 125 2.79 4.90 13.19
C GLY A 125 3.69 3.68 13.00
N ALA A 126 4.46 3.31 14.04
CA ALA A 126 5.28 2.10 14.05
C ALA A 126 4.42 0.83 14.25
N VAL A 127 3.45 0.63 13.37
CA VAL A 127 2.48 -0.48 13.36
C VAL A 127 2.68 -1.36 12.13
N ALA A 128 1.99 -2.50 12.10
CA ALA A 128 2.16 -3.51 11.05
C ALA A 128 1.82 -2.98 9.64
N VAL A 129 2.71 -3.28 8.71
CA VAL A 129 2.47 -3.19 7.27
C VAL A 129 1.69 -4.43 6.84
N LEU A 130 0.64 -4.24 6.05
CA LEU A 130 -0.08 -5.33 5.41
C LEU A 130 0.59 -5.69 4.08
N HIS A 131 0.71 -4.71 3.19
CA HIS A 131 1.32 -4.87 1.87
C HIS A 131 2.23 -3.68 1.56
N TYR A 132 3.22 -3.88 0.72
CA TYR A 132 4.08 -2.82 0.17
C TYR A 132 4.42 -3.15 -1.28
N GLY A 133 4.72 -2.13 -2.07
CA GLY A 133 5.11 -2.31 -3.47
C GLY A 133 5.70 -1.05 -4.08
N ASP A 134 6.58 -1.26 -5.06
CA ASP A 134 7.24 -0.18 -5.78
C ASP A 134 6.30 0.45 -6.80
N LEU A 135 6.44 1.74 -7.00
CA LEU A 135 5.77 2.45 -8.09
C LEU A 135 6.37 2.03 -9.44
N ASN A 136 5.58 2.10 -10.50
CA ASN A 136 6.06 1.84 -11.87
C ASN A 136 7.23 2.75 -12.27
N ALA A 137 7.24 3.98 -11.75
CA ALA A 137 8.33 4.92 -11.85
C ALA A 137 8.37 5.81 -10.61
N PRO A 138 9.56 6.21 -10.13
CA PRO A 138 9.69 7.17 -9.05
C PRO A 138 9.01 8.50 -9.39
N ILE A 139 8.39 9.12 -8.39
CA ILE A 139 7.75 10.42 -8.51
C ILE A 139 8.54 11.44 -7.71
N THR A 140 9.04 12.47 -8.36
CA THR A 140 9.64 13.63 -7.66
C THR A 140 8.53 14.56 -7.20
N VAL A 141 8.31 14.59 -5.89
CA VAL A 141 7.38 15.53 -5.24
C VAL A 141 8.16 16.77 -4.85
N SER A 142 7.80 17.90 -5.39
CA SER A 142 8.41 19.22 -5.12
C SER A 142 7.34 20.24 -4.77
N ASN A 143 7.74 21.48 -4.50
CA ASN A 143 6.81 22.54 -4.13
C ASN A 143 5.60 22.61 -5.08
N LEU A 144 4.41 22.69 -4.50
CA LEU A 144 3.09 22.73 -5.16
C LEU A 144 2.67 21.44 -5.89
N ILE A 145 3.49 20.39 -5.89
CA ILE A 145 3.09 19.09 -6.43
C ILE A 145 2.23 18.35 -5.40
N GLN A 146 1.10 17.84 -5.85
CA GLN A 146 0.18 17.01 -5.07
C GLN A 146 0.18 15.56 -5.59
N PRO A 147 0.72 14.59 -4.83
CA PRO A 147 0.68 13.19 -5.25
C PRO A 147 -0.76 12.65 -5.20
N VAL A 148 -1.13 11.89 -6.22
CA VAL A 148 -2.45 11.26 -6.32
C VAL A 148 -2.31 9.87 -6.92
N PHE A 149 -2.90 8.87 -6.27
CA PHE A 149 -3.21 7.60 -6.92
C PHE A 149 -4.58 7.70 -7.58
N ALA A 150 -4.66 7.53 -8.88
CA ALA A 150 -5.92 7.49 -9.60
C ALA A 150 -6.78 6.28 -9.15
N ILE A 151 -8.04 6.26 -9.56
CA ILE A 151 -8.91 5.10 -9.38
C ILE A 151 -8.26 3.86 -10.01
N GLY A 152 -8.21 2.76 -9.26
CA GLY A 152 -7.62 1.50 -9.70
C GLY A 152 -6.09 1.47 -9.74
N ALA A 153 -5.39 2.57 -9.39
CA ALA A 153 -3.93 2.63 -9.45
C ALA A 153 -3.24 1.85 -8.32
N VAL A 154 -3.90 1.70 -7.17
CA VAL A 154 -3.41 0.86 -6.07
C VAL A 154 -4.09 -0.50 -6.18
N THR A 155 -3.36 -1.49 -6.69
CA THR A 155 -3.84 -2.88 -6.78
C THR A 155 -3.06 -3.76 -5.83
N ILE A 156 -3.79 -4.49 -4.99
CA ILE A 156 -3.25 -5.45 -4.03
C ILE A 156 -3.64 -6.84 -4.49
N THR A 157 -2.68 -7.72 -4.65
CA THR A 157 -2.90 -9.11 -5.09
C THR A 157 -2.36 -10.07 -4.04
N GLU A 158 -3.17 -11.04 -3.65
CA GLU A 158 -2.79 -12.19 -2.82
C GLU A 158 -2.46 -13.37 -3.74
N SER A 159 -1.31 -14.00 -3.51
CA SER A 159 -0.85 -15.18 -4.26
C SER A 159 -0.26 -16.21 -3.31
#